data_acf046c21b35d97fd6dfa899b7ed648f
#
_entry.id   acf046c21b35d97fd6dfa899b7ed648f
#
_cell.length_a   1.000
_cell.length_b   1.000
_cell.length_c   1.000
_cell.angle_alpha   90.00
_cell.angle_beta   90.00
_cell.angle_gamma   90.00
#
_symmetry.space_group_name_H-M   'P 1'
#
loop_
_entity.id
_entity.type
_entity.pdbx_description
1 polymer ?
#
loop_
_entity_poly.entity_id
_entity_poly.type
_entity_poly.pdbx_seq_one_letter_code
_entity_poly.pdbx_strand_id
1 'polypeptide(L)'
;VSKNAVFVGDNNSGKSTLFEAVDLVMGPDRLSRSPVIDEHDFYAGEYLANDTPVQIKIEVTVIGLSEDQKIYFGNHIEWWDRCKGALISGPPASSTDAESVEPALRLAFQGNYNLEDDDFEGQTYFAETLREGSTPELFRKKDKRNCGFLYLRTLRTGNRALSLERGSLLDIILQMKEVKPQMWEDVLNQLKGVSVANESELGVSDILTSVQDSLSNIVSYEAADKPQIKVSNLTREHLRKVLTVFMGSGAYHEDGTEYLTPYAHQGTGTVNTLVLSLLSIIADIKENVIFAMEEPEIALPPHIQKRVISTVIEKSTQALFTSHSPYVIEEFLPDQILVISKTNGHLTAAPAGMPPTVKMKAFREEMRRRFCESLLARRVLITEGRTEYDVYSTAAKKLQRLHPERSCSFDLLGIALVQANTDTQVAPLGEYYKKMGKTVYAIFDKQDDDIRKKIEVAVDYPYEATEHGIEDVVLKGVNQEALLKYGLKLVEDNEWPSHLSTEAPRAGMEFEKLYKTMKAFFKHKKGDGALAELIEYCSESEMPEFITETIFAIEKSVYSLQTVPVMIEGEV
;
A
#
# COMPACT_ATOMS: atom_id res chain seq x y z
N VAL A 1 6.06 16.73 -3.02
CA VAL A 1 6.10 15.56 -2.11
C VAL A 1 7.29 15.73 -1.17
N SER A 2 7.15 15.41 0.12
CA SER A 2 8.25 15.47 1.10
C SER A 2 9.37 14.47 0.76
N LYS A 3 10.54 14.60 1.42
CA LYS A 3 11.70 13.72 1.20
C LYS A 3 11.31 12.24 1.30
N ASN A 4 10.47 11.89 2.28
CA ASN A 4 9.91 10.56 2.43
C ASN A 4 8.39 10.66 2.48
N ALA A 5 7.70 9.79 1.78
CA ALA A 5 6.23 9.78 1.77
C ALA A 5 5.67 8.37 1.59
N VAL A 6 4.53 8.12 2.22
CA VAL A 6 3.72 6.93 1.98
C VAL A 6 2.35 7.36 1.44
N PHE A 7 1.96 6.75 0.33
CA PHE A 7 0.66 6.95 -0.30
C PHE A 7 -0.30 5.87 0.20
N VAL A 8 -1.37 6.32 0.82
CA VAL A 8 -2.41 5.46 1.40
C VAL A 8 -3.76 5.76 0.79
N GLY A 9 -4.66 4.83 0.86
CA GLY A 9 -6.01 4.95 0.34
C GLY A 9 -6.62 3.60 0.11
N ASP A 10 -7.87 3.57 -0.28
CA ASP A 10 -8.60 2.35 -0.55
C ASP A 10 -8.02 1.53 -1.72
N ASN A 11 -8.43 0.28 -1.83
CA ASN A 11 -8.14 -0.53 -3.01
C ASN A 11 -8.72 0.15 -4.25
N ASN A 12 -7.96 0.14 -5.34
CA ASN A 12 -8.34 0.79 -6.60
C ASN A 12 -8.46 2.33 -6.52
N SER A 13 -7.84 2.98 -5.52
CA SER A 13 -7.76 4.45 -5.44
C SER A 13 -6.75 5.09 -6.40
N GLY A 14 -5.97 4.29 -7.16
CA GLY A 14 -5.00 4.78 -8.13
C GLY A 14 -3.57 4.95 -7.58
N LYS A 15 -3.24 4.36 -6.44
CA LYS A 15 -1.86 4.41 -5.87
C LYS A 15 -0.82 3.84 -6.83
N SER A 16 -1.06 2.64 -7.38
CA SER A 16 -0.17 2.01 -8.37
C SER A 16 -0.12 2.82 -9.67
N THR A 17 -1.25 3.35 -10.12
CA THR A 17 -1.33 4.20 -11.31
C THR A 17 -0.44 5.43 -11.18
N LEU A 18 -0.36 6.05 -9.99
CA LEU A 18 0.53 7.16 -9.73
C LEU A 18 2.00 6.77 -9.93
N PHE A 19 2.43 5.63 -9.37
CA PHE A 19 3.82 5.18 -9.52
C PHE A 19 4.14 4.72 -10.93
N GLU A 20 3.18 4.09 -11.62
CA GLU A 20 3.32 3.74 -13.03
C GLU A 20 3.43 4.98 -13.93
N ALA A 21 2.69 6.03 -13.63
CA ALA A 21 2.81 7.31 -14.33
C ALA A 21 4.22 7.92 -14.15
N VAL A 22 4.75 7.90 -12.92
CA VAL A 22 6.13 8.35 -12.66
C VAL A 22 7.16 7.45 -13.37
N ASP A 23 6.92 6.13 -13.42
CA ASP A 23 7.79 5.18 -14.12
C ASP A 23 7.80 5.42 -15.65
N LEU A 24 6.69 5.79 -16.26
CA LEU A 24 6.64 6.20 -17.66
C LEU A 24 7.56 7.40 -17.94
N VAL A 25 7.58 8.38 -17.05
CA VAL A 25 8.43 9.57 -17.20
C VAL A 25 9.89 9.27 -16.88
N MET A 26 10.18 8.67 -15.73
CA MET A 26 11.51 8.58 -15.15
C MET A 26 12.17 7.20 -15.24
N GLY A 27 11.37 6.13 -15.45
CA GLY A 27 11.86 4.75 -15.46
C GLY A 27 12.75 4.47 -16.66
N PRO A 28 14.05 4.07 -16.48
CA PRO A 28 14.99 3.92 -17.58
C PRO A 28 14.66 2.75 -18.53
N ASP A 29 13.95 1.74 -18.04
CA ASP A 29 13.61 0.55 -18.82
C ASP A 29 12.12 0.49 -19.22
N ARG A 30 11.29 1.46 -18.77
CA ARG A 30 9.83 1.43 -18.99
C ARG A 30 9.47 1.55 -20.47
N LEU A 31 10.07 2.48 -21.18
CA LEU A 31 9.83 2.70 -22.62
C LEU A 31 10.46 1.60 -23.53
N SER A 32 11.20 0.66 -22.96
CA SER A 32 11.72 -0.51 -23.71
C SER A 32 10.74 -1.69 -23.73
N ARG A 33 9.57 -1.54 -23.11
CA ARG A 33 8.48 -2.53 -23.18
C ARG A 33 7.66 -2.29 -24.44
N SER A 34 7.07 -3.33 -24.98
CA SER A 34 6.13 -3.23 -26.10
C SER A 34 4.85 -3.98 -25.71
N PRO A 35 3.72 -3.32 -25.77
CA PRO A 35 3.53 -1.87 -25.99
C PRO A 35 4.02 -1.01 -24.82
N VAL A 36 4.31 0.26 -25.07
CA VAL A 36 4.70 1.24 -24.03
C VAL A 36 3.50 1.60 -23.17
N ILE A 37 2.37 1.85 -23.81
CA ILE A 37 1.04 2.07 -23.25
C ILE A 37 0.03 1.24 -24.03
N ASP A 38 -1.16 1.03 -23.48
CA ASP A 38 -2.25 0.32 -24.13
C ASP A 38 -3.60 1.02 -23.91
N GLU A 39 -4.69 0.46 -24.40
CA GLU A 39 -6.03 1.02 -24.28
C GLU A 39 -6.49 1.23 -22.83
N HIS A 40 -5.97 0.42 -21.90
CA HIS A 40 -6.32 0.50 -20.47
C HIS A 40 -5.62 1.63 -19.72
N ASP A 41 -4.60 2.26 -20.33
CA ASP A 41 -3.95 3.46 -19.79
C ASP A 41 -4.79 4.74 -20.02
N PHE A 42 -5.82 4.67 -20.87
CA PHE A 42 -6.75 5.77 -21.11
C PHE A 42 -8.00 5.67 -20.21
N TYR A 43 -8.53 6.82 -19.80
CA TYR A 43 -9.73 6.86 -18.98
C TYR A 43 -10.90 6.19 -19.71
N ALA A 44 -11.55 5.22 -19.06
CA ALA A 44 -12.62 4.40 -19.64
C ALA A 44 -12.25 3.65 -20.94
N GLY A 45 -10.96 3.53 -21.28
CA GLY A 45 -10.50 2.95 -22.55
C GLY A 45 -10.72 3.87 -23.76
N GLU A 46 -11.06 5.12 -23.53
CA GLU A 46 -11.36 6.09 -24.60
C GLU A 46 -10.07 6.73 -25.15
N TYR A 47 -9.36 6.01 -26.00
CA TYR A 47 -8.16 6.51 -26.68
C TYR A 47 -8.43 7.31 -27.95
N LEU A 48 -9.69 7.30 -28.43
CA LEU A 48 -10.19 8.12 -29.54
C LEU A 48 -11.42 8.92 -29.10
N ALA A 49 -11.42 10.22 -29.35
CA ALA A 49 -12.57 11.10 -29.16
C ALA A 49 -12.95 11.72 -30.52
N ASN A 50 -14.11 11.37 -31.05
CA ASN A 50 -14.56 11.81 -32.40
C ASN A 50 -13.48 11.56 -33.48
N ASP A 51 -12.94 10.36 -33.56
CA ASP A 51 -11.88 9.93 -34.47
C ASP A 51 -10.55 10.69 -34.31
N THR A 52 -10.39 11.42 -33.22
CA THR A 52 -9.13 12.12 -32.90
C THR A 52 -8.43 11.41 -31.74
N PRO A 53 -7.12 11.08 -31.85
CA PRO A 53 -6.36 10.46 -30.77
C PRO A 53 -6.36 11.31 -29.49
N VAL A 54 -6.71 10.69 -28.37
CA VAL A 54 -6.60 11.30 -27.05
C VAL A 54 -5.14 11.21 -26.60
N GLN A 55 -4.60 12.27 -26.03
CA GLN A 55 -3.22 12.31 -25.56
C GLN A 55 -3.13 12.07 -24.06
N ILE A 56 -2.32 11.08 -23.65
CA ILE A 56 -1.82 10.97 -22.28
C ILE A 56 -0.68 11.95 -22.09
N LYS A 57 -0.78 12.82 -21.08
CA LYS A 57 0.27 13.75 -20.70
C LYS A 57 0.58 13.63 -19.21
N ILE A 58 1.85 13.34 -18.89
CA ILE A 58 2.33 13.22 -17.51
C ILE A 58 3.51 14.14 -17.34
N GLU A 59 3.45 15.09 -16.41
CA GLU A 59 4.56 15.97 -16.08
C GLU A 59 5.09 15.66 -14.68
N VAL A 60 6.42 15.61 -14.57
CA VAL A 60 7.15 15.41 -13.31
C VAL A 60 8.20 16.51 -13.19
N THR A 61 8.21 17.20 -12.04
CA THR A 61 9.23 18.18 -11.71
C THR A 61 10.15 17.62 -10.63
N VAL A 62 11.43 17.49 -10.95
CA VAL A 62 12.49 17.03 -10.05
C VAL A 62 13.23 18.24 -9.49
N ILE A 63 13.30 18.35 -8.17
CA ILE A 63 14.00 19.41 -7.44
C ILE A 63 15.11 18.79 -6.58
N GLY A 64 15.96 19.61 -5.97
CA GLY A 64 17.07 19.11 -5.15
C GLY A 64 18.14 18.39 -5.97
N LEU A 65 18.42 18.86 -7.19
CA LEU A 65 19.42 18.28 -8.09
C LEU A 65 20.82 18.37 -7.47
N SER A 66 21.61 17.28 -7.60
CA SER A 66 23.04 17.30 -7.24
C SER A 66 23.83 18.20 -8.18
N GLU A 67 25.06 18.60 -7.79
CA GLU A 67 25.92 19.41 -8.64
C GLU A 67 26.21 18.73 -9.99
N ASP A 68 26.45 17.41 -9.98
CA ASP A 68 26.66 16.66 -11.22
C ASP A 68 25.40 16.63 -12.10
N GLN A 69 24.23 16.54 -11.51
CA GLN A 69 22.96 16.62 -12.25
C GLN A 69 22.71 18.02 -12.81
N LYS A 70 23.04 19.07 -12.06
CA LYS A 70 22.95 20.47 -12.55
C LYS A 70 23.88 20.71 -13.73
N ILE A 71 25.11 20.18 -13.69
CA ILE A 71 26.05 20.26 -14.81
C ILE A 71 25.54 19.47 -16.01
N TYR A 72 25.07 18.24 -15.79
CA TYR A 72 24.61 17.34 -16.85
C TYR A 72 23.35 17.87 -17.57
N PHE A 73 22.39 18.39 -16.83
CA PHE A 73 21.10 18.89 -17.34
C PHE A 73 21.07 20.40 -17.55
N GLY A 74 22.21 21.09 -17.49
CA GLY A 74 22.30 22.56 -17.43
C GLY A 74 21.46 23.34 -18.45
N ASN A 75 21.31 22.81 -19.67
CA ASN A 75 20.52 23.44 -20.73
C ASN A 75 19.01 23.33 -20.53
N HIS A 76 18.55 22.43 -19.65
CA HIS A 76 17.15 22.07 -19.42
C HIS A 76 16.66 22.43 -18.00
N ILE A 77 17.47 23.19 -17.25
CA ILE A 77 17.13 23.61 -15.90
C ILE A 77 16.11 24.75 -15.95
N GLU A 78 15.02 24.57 -15.25
CA GLU A 78 14.02 25.58 -14.92
C GLU A 78 14.16 25.96 -13.43
N TRP A 79 13.36 26.91 -12.93
CA TRP A 79 13.44 27.40 -11.57
C TRP A 79 12.14 27.15 -10.83
N TRP A 80 12.25 26.57 -9.64
CA TRP A 80 11.11 26.21 -8.80
C TRP A 80 11.07 27.03 -7.53
N ASP A 81 9.94 27.68 -7.27
CA ASP A 81 9.68 28.37 -6.00
C ASP A 81 9.00 27.40 -5.02
N ARG A 82 9.71 27.02 -3.97
CA ARG A 82 9.20 26.09 -2.94
C ARG A 82 8.01 26.66 -2.17
N CYS A 83 7.98 27.97 -1.94
CA CYS A 83 6.91 28.62 -1.19
C CYS A 83 5.62 28.67 -2.00
N LYS A 84 5.70 28.89 -3.29
CA LYS A 84 4.54 28.94 -4.19
C LYS A 84 4.17 27.58 -4.73
N GLY A 85 5.08 26.58 -4.65
CA GLY A 85 4.89 25.28 -5.28
C GLY A 85 4.73 25.38 -6.81
N ALA A 86 5.43 26.30 -7.46
CA ALA A 86 5.29 26.60 -8.89
C ALA A 86 6.62 26.96 -9.55
N LEU A 87 6.65 26.78 -10.88
CA LEU A 87 7.77 27.25 -11.70
C LEU A 87 7.75 28.78 -11.83
N ILE A 88 8.94 29.36 -11.88
CA ILE A 88 9.15 30.79 -12.14
C ILE A 88 10.00 31.01 -13.39
N SER A 89 9.84 32.19 -14.00
CA SER A 89 10.59 32.56 -15.20
C SER A 89 11.98 33.09 -14.82
N GLY A 90 12.99 32.22 -14.90
CA GLY A 90 14.39 32.60 -14.71
C GLY A 90 14.91 32.46 -13.27
N PRO A 91 16.22 32.70 -13.08
CA PRO A 91 16.87 32.60 -11.78
C PRO A 91 16.36 33.67 -10.79
N PRO A 92 16.54 33.45 -9.47
CA PRO A 92 16.05 34.38 -8.46
C PRO A 92 16.63 35.78 -8.64
N ALA A 93 15.76 36.78 -8.64
CA ALA A 93 16.14 38.17 -8.88
C ALA A 93 16.77 38.87 -7.67
N SER A 94 16.60 38.35 -6.47
CA SER A 94 17.12 38.90 -5.22
C SER A 94 17.71 37.84 -4.30
N SER A 95 18.55 38.23 -3.35
CA SER A 95 19.12 37.32 -2.33
C SER A 95 18.05 36.72 -1.41
N THR A 96 16.94 37.41 -1.22
CA THR A 96 15.79 36.94 -0.39
C THR A 96 14.99 35.86 -1.12
N ASP A 97 14.88 35.93 -2.44
CA ASP A 97 14.23 34.94 -3.26
C ASP A 97 15.10 33.66 -3.43
N ALA A 98 16.42 33.81 -3.29
CA ALA A 98 17.38 32.71 -3.43
C ALA A 98 17.20 31.59 -2.37
N GLU A 99 16.63 31.89 -1.21
CA GLU A 99 16.36 30.88 -0.18
C GLU A 99 15.16 29.98 -0.50
N SER A 100 14.20 30.48 -1.28
CA SER A 100 12.98 29.75 -1.64
C SER A 100 13.01 29.17 -3.05
N VAL A 101 13.94 29.61 -3.91
CA VAL A 101 14.02 29.23 -5.32
C VAL A 101 15.18 28.27 -5.55
N GLU A 102 14.92 27.17 -6.24
CA GLU A 102 15.94 26.18 -6.56
C GLU A 102 15.89 25.72 -8.03
N PRO A 103 17.01 25.19 -8.57
CA PRO A 103 17.02 24.56 -9.88
C PRO A 103 16.12 23.34 -9.92
N ALA A 104 15.35 23.21 -10.99
CA ALA A 104 14.43 22.11 -11.20
C ALA A 104 14.55 21.54 -12.61
N LEU A 105 14.28 20.26 -12.75
CA LEU A 105 14.19 19.57 -14.03
C LEU A 105 12.75 19.11 -14.24
N ARG A 106 12.08 19.65 -15.25
CA ARG A 106 10.72 19.27 -15.60
C ARG A 106 10.72 18.35 -16.80
N LEU A 107 10.07 17.20 -16.63
CA LEU A 107 9.98 16.13 -17.61
C LEU A 107 8.53 15.89 -17.99
N ALA A 108 8.26 15.59 -19.26
CA ALA A 108 6.92 15.29 -19.74
C ALA A 108 6.91 14.01 -20.57
N PHE A 109 6.04 13.08 -20.21
CA PHE A 109 5.67 11.95 -21.06
C PHE A 109 4.45 12.34 -21.88
N GLN A 110 4.48 12.02 -23.17
CA GLN A 110 3.34 12.12 -24.08
C GLN A 110 3.12 10.77 -24.73
N GLY A 111 1.89 10.29 -24.72
CA GLY A 111 1.50 9.04 -25.34
C GLY A 111 0.15 9.18 -26.02
N ASN A 112 -0.02 8.52 -27.14
CA ASN A 112 -1.25 8.51 -27.93
C ASN A 112 -1.35 7.22 -28.76
N TYR A 113 -2.53 6.99 -29.31
CA TYR A 113 -2.75 6.00 -30.33
C TYR A 113 -2.39 6.59 -31.70
N ASN A 114 -1.56 5.88 -32.47
CA ASN A 114 -1.18 6.26 -33.83
C ASN A 114 -2.10 5.58 -34.82
N LEU A 115 -2.90 6.36 -35.53
CA LEU A 115 -3.88 5.88 -36.52
C LEU A 115 -3.23 5.27 -37.77
N GLU A 116 -1.99 5.68 -38.12
CA GLU A 116 -1.32 5.19 -39.33
C GLU A 116 -0.70 3.81 -39.07
N ASP A 117 -0.10 3.62 -37.91
CA ASP A 117 0.59 2.38 -37.54
C ASP A 117 -0.32 1.38 -36.81
N ASP A 118 -1.56 1.75 -36.46
CA ASP A 118 -2.51 0.96 -35.67
C ASP A 118 -1.87 0.46 -34.35
N ASP A 119 -1.12 1.33 -33.67
CA ASP A 119 -0.38 0.98 -32.46
C ASP A 119 -0.33 2.16 -31.46
N PHE A 120 -0.02 1.84 -30.22
CA PHE A 120 0.15 2.82 -29.14
C PHE A 120 1.60 3.23 -29.02
N GLU A 121 1.86 4.52 -28.99
CA GLU A 121 3.20 5.08 -28.86
C GLU A 121 3.32 6.06 -27.68
N GLY A 122 4.54 6.21 -27.17
CA GLY A 122 4.80 7.15 -26.09
C GLY A 122 6.28 7.46 -25.92
N GLN A 123 6.57 8.73 -25.66
CA GLN A 123 7.92 9.25 -25.50
C GLN A 123 8.01 10.21 -24.31
N THR A 124 9.20 10.33 -23.74
CA THR A 124 9.48 11.32 -22.69
C THR A 124 10.40 12.42 -23.23
N TYR A 125 10.09 13.65 -22.88
CA TYR A 125 10.76 14.86 -23.32
C TYR A 125 11.23 15.71 -22.14
N PHE A 126 12.21 16.57 -22.38
CA PHE A 126 12.44 17.73 -21.53
C PHE A 126 11.26 18.70 -21.71
N ALA A 127 10.50 18.96 -20.68
CA ALA A 127 9.19 19.61 -20.80
C ALA A 127 9.28 21.07 -21.29
N GLU A 128 10.39 21.79 -21.02
CA GLU A 128 10.60 23.16 -21.50
C GLU A 128 10.76 23.21 -23.03
N THR A 129 11.18 22.11 -23.67
CA THR A 129 11.32 22.02 -25.14
C THR A 129 10.00 21.79 -25.88
N LEU A 130 8.91 21.51 -25.14
CA LEU A 130 7.56 21.34 -25.69
C LEU A 130 6.79 22.66 -25.88
N ARG A 131 7.45 23.82 -25.71
CA ARG A 131 6.86 25.14 -25.92
C ARG A 131 6.70 25.42 -27.42
N GLU A 132 5.71 26.23 -27.78
CA GLU A 132 5.54 26.68 -29.17
C GLU A 132 6.83 27.33 -29.73
N GLY A 133 7.25 26.89 -30.92
CA GLY A 133 8.45 27.39 -31.59
C GLY A 133 9.75 26.70 -31.17
N SER A 134 9.74 25.77 -30.24
CA SER A 134 10.91 24.97 -29.84
C SER A 134 10.89 23.60 -30.56
N THR A 135 12.05 22.98 -30.70
CA THR A 135 12.14 21.60 -31.20
C THR A 135 12.12 20.67 -30.00
N PRO A 136 11.14 19.73 -29.91
CA PRO A 136 11.06 18.77 -28.80
C PRO A 136 12.34 17.94 -28.67
N GLU A 137 12.93 17.90 -27.48
CA GLU A 137 14.09 17.07 -27.18
C GLU A 137 13.75 15.90 -26.28
N LEU A 138 14.15 14.70 -26.72
CA LEU A 138 13.85 13.44 -26.04
C LEU A 138 14.68 13.28 -24.76
N PHE A 139 14.00 12.95 -23.67
CA PHE A 139 14.60 12.48 -22.43
C PHE A 139 14.87 10.98 -22.52
N ARG A 140 16.11 10.64 -22.88
CA ARG A 140 16.50 9.28 -23.26
C ARG A 140 16.84 8.42 -22.06
N LYS A 141 16.99 7.11 -22.28
CA LYS A 141 17.37 6.12 -21.26
C LYS A 141 18.62 6.51 -20.45
N LYS A 142 19.63 7.12 -21.08
CA LYS A 142 20.84 7.61 -20.39
C LYS A 142 20.49 8.72 -19.40
N ASP A 143 19.62 9.65 -19.80
CA ASP A 143 19.18 10.79 -18.99
C ASP A 143 18.35 10.30 -17.80
N LYS A 144 17.44 9.35 -18.04
CA LYS A 144 16.65 8.66 -17.00
C LYS A 144 17.54 8.00 -15.95
N ARG A 145 18.65 7.35 -16.35
CA ARG A 145 19.61 6.77 -15.42
C ARG A 145 20.32 7.80 -14.55
N ASN A 146 20.61 8.99 -15.10
CA ASN A 146 21.23 10.08 -14.36
C ASN A 146 20.27 10.73 -13.36
N CYS A 147 18.95 10.68 -13.59
CA CYS A 147 17.96 11.10 -12.60
C CYS A 147 17.90 10.18 -11.37
N GLY A 148 18.32 8.93 -11.50
CA GLY A 148 18.40 8.01 -10.37
C GLY A 148 17.07 7.46 -9.86
N PHE A 149 16.02 7.45 -10.66
CA PHE A 149 14.74 6.84 -10.27
C PHE A 149 14.82 5.32 -10.29
N LEU A 150 14.37 4.70 -9.20
CA LEU A 150 14.29 3.25 -9.04
C LEU A 150 12.91 2.86 -8.54
N TYR A 151 12.15 2.19 -9.40
CA TYR A 151 10.82 1.71 -9.07
C TYR A 151 10.80 0.22 -8.83
N LEU A 152 10.43 -0.18 -7.63
CA LEU A 152 10.19 -1.55 -7.23
C LEU A 152 8.69 -1.81 -7.18
N ARG A 153 8.19 -2.51 -8.18
CA ARG A 153 6.83 -3.03 -8.18
C ARG A 153 6.69 -4.08 -7.09
N THR A 154 5.47 -4.30 -6.65
CA THR A 154 5.12 -5.27 -5.61
C THR A 154 5.94 -6.55 -5.71
N LEU A 155 6.69 -6.85 -4.67
CA LEU A 155 7.42 -8.11 -4.51
C LEU A 155 6.44 -9.24 -4.20
N ARG A 156 5.54 -9.57 -5.13
CA ARG A 156 4.44 -10.54 -4.93
C ARG A 156 4.90 -11.91 -4.44
N THR A 157 6.19 -12.23 -4.63
CA THR A 157 6.84 -13.38 -3.98
C THR A 157 8.31 -13.06 -3.80
N GLY A 158 8.91 -13.44 -2.66
CA GLY A 158 10.37 -13.40 -2.47
C GLY A 158 11.12 -14.11 -3.61
N ASN A 159 10.47 -15.05 -4.27
CA ASN A 159 10.95 -15.76 -5.44
C ASN A 159 11.28 -14.84 -6.63
N ARG A 160 10.50 -13.81 -6.88
CA ARG A 160 10.78 -12.87 -7.96
C ARG A 160 11.91 -11.90 -7.63
N ALA A 161 12.08 -11.55 -6.37
CA ALA A 161 13.17 -10.65 -5.94
C ALA A 161 14.56 -11.22 -6.21
N LEU A 162 14.72 -12.53 -6.05
CA LEU A 162 15.98 -13.28 -6.19
C LEU A 162 16.16 -13.95 -7.56
N SER A 163 15.19 -13.85 -8.45
CA SER A 163 15.32 -14.32 -9.83
C SER A 163 16.25 -13.41 -10.64
N LEU A 164 16.69 -13.88 -11.80
CA LEU A 164 17.41 -13.06 -12.78
C LEU A 164 16.48 -12.46 -13.85
N GLU A 165 15.16 -12.52 -13.61
CA GLU A 165 14.17 -11.89 -14.48
C GLU A 165 14.34 -10.36 -14.50
N ARG A 166 13.91 -9.76 -15.61
CA ARG A 166 14.01 -8.28 -15.77
C ARG A 166 13.26 -7.54 -14.68
N GLY A 167 13.96 -6.61 -14.02
CA GLY A 167 13.40 -5.79 -12.96
C GLY A 167 13.30 -6.49 -11.60
N SER A 168 13.89 -7.66 -11.40
CA SER A 168 14.13 -8.25 -10.08
C SER A 168 15.22 -7.47 -9.33
N LEU A 169 15.31 -7.62 -8.00
CA LEU A 169 16.35 -6.94 -7.22
C LEU A 169 17.75 -7.35 -7.65
N LEU A 170 17.96 -8.64 -7.91
CA LEU A 170 19.24 -9.16 -8.36
C LEU A 170 19.60 -8.64 -9.76
N ASP A 171 18.63 -8.59 -10.68
CA ASP A 171 18.81 -8.04 -12.03
C ASP A 171 19.21 -6.55 -11.98
N ILE A 172 18.58 -5.78 -11.08
CA ILE A 172 18.88 -4.36 -10.86
C ILE A 172 20.33 -4.21 -10.33
N ILE A 173 20.72 -4.99 -9.32
CA ILE A 173 22.09 -4.94 -8.77
C ILE A 173 23.15 -5.25 -9.83
N LEU A 174 22.95 -6.33 -10.58
CA LEU A 174 23.88 -6.71 -11.65
C LEU A 174 23.98 -5.64 -12.74
N GLN A 175 22.88 -4.95 -13.03
CA GLN A 175 22.88 -3.85 -13.97
C GLN A 175 23.61 -2.63 -13.42
N MET A 176 23.38 -2.27 -12.14
CA MET A 176 24.04 -1.14 -11.48
C MET A 176 25.54 -1.36 -11.31
N LYS A 177 25.98 -2.59 -11.10
CA LYS A 177 27.41 -2.97 -11.01
C LYS A 177 28.08 -3.12 -12.37
N GLU A 178 27.34 -2.97 -13.49
CA GLU A 178 27.81 -3.11 -14.86
C GLU A 178 28.43 -4.49 -15.21
N VAL A 179 28.28 -5.48 -14.34
CA VAL A 179 28.83 -6.83 -14.54
C VAL A 179 27.95 -7.72 -15.42
N LYS A 180 26.73 -7.31 -15.67
CA LYS A 180 25.71 -8.10 -16.36
C LYS A 180 26.07 -8.55 -17.78
N PRO A 181 26.65 -7.71 -18.67
CA PRO A 181 27.01 -8.15 -20.02
C PRO A 181 28.04 -9.28 -20.02
N GLN A 182 29.11 -9.13 -19.23
CA GLN A 182 30.21 -10.09 -19.14
C GLN A 182 29.73 -11.41 -18.52
N MET A 183 28.96 -11.35 -17.45
CA MET A 183 28.37 -12.55 -16.81
C MET A 183 27.58 -13.40 -17.82
N TRP A 184 26.74 -12.77 -18.66
CA TRP A 184 25.97 -13.50 -19.65
C TRP A 184 26.85 -14.15 -20.74
N GLU A 185 27.90 -13.47 -21.20
CA GLU A 185 28.83 -13.98 -22.18
C GLU A 185 29.62 -15.17 -21.63
N ASP A 186 30.11 -15.06 -20.39
CA ASP A 186 30.87 -16.13 -19.74
C ASP A 186 29.99 -17.38 -19.55
N VAL A 187 28.77 -17.24 -19.05
CA VAL A 187 27.84 -18.37 -18.87
C VAL A 187 27.47 -19.00 -20.23
N LEU A 188 27.16 -18.20 -21.24
CA LEU A 188 26.84 -18.71 -22.58
C LEU A 188 28.00 -19.46 -23.18
N ASN A 189 29.24 -18.98 -23.02
CA ASN A 189 30.45 -19.63 -23.55
C ASN A 189 30.73 -20.94 -22.81
N GLN A 190 30.59 -20.99 -21.50
CA GLN A 190 30.71 -22.21 -20.72
C GLN A 190 29.69 -23.27 -21.16
N LEU A 191 28.41 -22.89 -21.27
CA LEU A 191 27.34 -23.81 -21.67
C LEU A 191 27.46 -24.30 -23.12
N LYS A 192 27.93 -23.45 -24.05
CA LYS A 192 28.24 -23.88 -25.43
C LYS A 192 29.39 -24.88 -25.49
N GLY A 193 30.31 -24.82 -24.52
CA GLY A 193 31.44 -25.76 -24.41
C GLY A 193 31.04 -27.13 -23.86
N VAL A 194 29.87 -27.25 -23.22
CA VAL A 194 29.39 -28.54 -22.69
C VAL A 194 29.01 -29.46 -23.82
N SER A 195 29.68 -30.63 -23.91
CA SER A 195 29.34 -31.71 -24.82
C SER A 195 28.81 -32.90 -24.03
N VAL A 196 27.58 -33.28 -24.30
CA VAL A 196 26.91 -34.41 -23.63
C VAL A 196 27.52 -35.74 -24.04
N ALA A 197 28.28 -35.76 -25.14
CA ALA A 197 28.88 -36.99 -25.73
C ALA A 197 30.20 -37.39 -25.07
N ASN A 198 30.76 -36.58 -24.16
CA ASN A 198 32.09 -36.88 -23.58
C ASN A 198 32.08 -37.91 -22.44
N GLU A 199 30.91 -38.29 -21.94
CA GLU A 199 30.77 -39.30 -20.90
C GLU A 199 30.55 -40.69 -21.55
N SER A 200 31.55 -41.52 -21.48
CA SER A 200 31.57 -42.86 -22.11
C SER A 200 30.52 -43.84 -21.53
N GLU A 201 30.01 -43.56 -20.33
CA GLU A 201 29.06 -44.46 -19.65
C GLU A 201 27.62 -44.37 -20.19
N LEU A 202 27.26 -43.31 -20.90
CA LEU A 202 25.89 -43.08 -21.38
C LEU A 202 25.57 -43.66 -22.76
N GLY A 203 26.56 -44.30 -23.46
CA GLY A 203 26.35 -44.87 -24.80
C GLY A 203 26.01 -43.84 -25.89
N VAL A 204 26.01 -42.51 -25.56
CA VAL A 204 25.70 -41.44 -26.52
C VAL A 204 26.79 -41.32 -27.58
N SER A 205 28.03 -41.54 -27.20
CA SER A 205 29.20 -41.59 -28.11
C SER A 205 29.04 -42.64 -29.19
N ASP A 206 28.55 -43.84 -28.84
CA ASP A 206 28.35 -44.96 -29.78
C ASP A 206 27.22 -44.67 -30.77
N ILE A 207 26.16 -44.02 -30.30
CA ILE A 207 25.05 -43.55 -31.16
C ILE A 207 25.56 -42.52 -32.17
N LEU A 208 26.34 -41.53 -31.71
CA LEU A 208 26.88 -40.48 -32.58
C LEU A 208 27.88 -41.07 -33.61
N THR A 209 28.67 -42.07 -33.21
CA THR A 209 29.55 -42.82 -34.13
C THR A 209 28.74 -43.58 -35.17
N SER A 210 27.67 -44.26 -34.78
CA SER A 210 26.77 -44.95 -35.71
C SER A 210 26.08 -43.99 -36.68
N VAL A 211 25.73 -42.79 -36.23
CA VAL A 211 25.16 -41.71 -37.08
C VAL A 211 26.24 -41.23 -38.08
N GLN A 212 27.48 -41.05 -37.64
CA GLN A 212 28.58 -40.63 -38.49
C GLN A 212 28.86 -41.68 -39.56
N ASP A 213 28.92 -42.96 -39.19
CA ASP A 213 29.13 -44.08 -40.12
C ASP A 213 28.01 -44.16 -41.17
N SER A 214 26.78 -43.96 -40.75
CA SER A 214 25.63 -43.91 -41.65
C SER A 214 25.70 -42.73 -42.61
N LEU A 215 26.06 -41.53 -42.11
CA LEU A 215 26.26 -40.33 -42.94
C LEU A 215 27.38 -40.51 -43.96
N SER A 216 28.49 -41.15 -43.58
CA SER A 216 29.62 -41.40 -44.45
C SER A 216 29.29 -42.33 -45.64
N ASN A 217 28.22 -43.12 -45.53
CA ASN A 217 27.71 -43.97 -46.62
C ASN A 217 26.77 -43.26 -47.60
N ILE A 218 26.31 -42.03 -47.23
CA ILE A 218 25.28 -41.29 -47.98
C ILE A 218 25.84 -40.00 -48.59
N VAL A 219 26.76 -39.34 -47.92
CA VAL A 219 27.34 -38.05 -48.32
C VAL A 219 28.87 -38.16 -48.44
N SER A 220 29.54 -37.20 -49.12
CA SER A 220 30.99 -37.16 -49.24
C SER A 220 31.67 -37.12 -47.86
N TYR A 221 32.85 -37.67 -47.73
CA TYR A 221 33.62 -37.71 -46.48
C TYR A 221 33.79 -36.34 -45.82
N GLU A 222 33.95 -35.31 -46.64
CA GLU A 222 34.05 -33.91 -46.14
C GLU A 222 32.75 -33.35 -45.53
N ALA A 223 31.60 -33.91 -45.90
CA ALA A 223 30.30 -33.53 -45.37
C ALA A 223 29.85 -34.41 -44.19
N ALA A 224 30.50 -35.55 -43.94
CA ALA A 224 30.22 -36.45 -42.81
C ALA A 224 31.12 -36.14 -41.61
N ASP A 225 31.17 -34.86 -41.18
CA ASP A 225 31.94 -34.46 -40.01
C ASP A 225 31.33 -35.08 -38.73
N LYS A 226 32.13 -35.14 -37.65
CA LYS A 226 31.73 -35.78 -36.39
C LYS A 226 30.50 -35.11 -35.79
N PRO A 227 29.34 -35.79 -35.73
CA PRO A 227 28.15 -35.23 -35.09
C PRO A 227 28.40 -34.99 -33.60
N GLN A 228 27.91 -33.88 -33.07
CA GLN A 228 28.08 -33.52 -31.68
C GLN A 228 26.73 -33.05 -31.10
N ILE A 229 26.44 -33.46 -29.86
CA ILE A 229 25.32 -32.94 -29.13
C ILE A 229 25.82 -31.78 -28.27
N LYS A 230 25.40 -30.58 -28.63
CA LYS A 230 25.72 -29.34 -27.90
C LYS A 230 24.47 -28.56 -27.56
N VAL A 231 24.55 -27.72 -26.55
CA VAL A 231 23.50 -26.78 -26.23
C VAL A 231 23.35 -25.78 -27.37
N SER A 232 22.18 -25.77 -28.02
CA SER A 232 21.86 -24.86 -29.13
C SER A 232 20.73 -23.93 -28.75
N ASN A 233 20.62 -22.79 -29.44
CA ASN A 233 19.55 -21.81 -29.29
C ASN A 233 19.38 -21.25 -27.85
N LEU A 234 20.46 -21.28 -27.07
CA LEU A 234 20.45 -20.71 -25.72
C LEU A 234 20.56 -19.17 -25.80
N THR A 235 19.50 -18.49 -25.42
CA THR A 235 19.44 -17.03 -25.37
C THR A 235 19.62 -16.54 -23.95
N ARG A 236 19.96 -15.24 -23.77
CA ARG A 236 19.97 -14.60 -22.46
C ARG A 236 18.62 -14.69 -21.75
N GLU A 237 17.53 -14.74 -22.49
CA GLU A 237 16.18 -14.91 -21.97
C GLU A 237 15.96 -16.30 -21.34
N HIS A 238 16.47 -17.35 -22.00
CA HIS A 238 16.44 -18.70 -21.43
C HIS A 238 17.28 -18.79 -20.15
N LEU A 239 18.48 -18.19 -20.14
CA LEU A 239 19.32 -18.17 -18.94
C LEU A 239 18.65 -17.46 -17.76
N ARG A 240 17.91 -16.37 -18.00
CA ARG A 240 17.18 -15.66 -16.96
C ARG A 240 16.13 -16.53 -16.25
N LYS A 241 15.54 -17.48 -16.95
CA LYS A 241 14.52 -18.38 -16.43
C LYS A 241 15.09 -19.58 -15.68
N VAL A 242 16.30 -20.03 -16.05
CA VAL A 242 16.89 -21.25 -15.49
C VAL A 242 17.96 -20.99 -14.44
N LEU A 243 18.65 -19.84 -14.50
CA LEU A 243 19.63 -19.47 -13.49
C LEU A 243 18.91 -18.96 -12.22
N THR A 244 19.29 -19.51 -11.09
CA THR A 244 18.73 -19.16 -9.79
C THR A 244 19.81 -19.15 -8.72
N VAL A 245 19.52 -18.51 -7.61
CA VAL A 245 20.41 -18.47 -6.45
C VAL A 245 20.23 -19.75 -5.62
N PHE A 246 21.32 -20.42 -5.31
CA PHE A 246 21.35 -21.57 -4.40
C PHE A 246 21.88 -21.12 -3.03
N MET A 247 21.37 -21.73 -2.00
CA MET A 247 21.74 -21.44 -0.61
C MET A 247 21.93 -22.72 0.18
N GLY A 248 22.75 -22.65 1.22
CA GLY A 248 22.93 -23.74 2.17
C GLY A 248 21.61 -24.15 2.83
N SER A 249 21.36 -25.45 2.84
CA SER A 249 20.17 -26.02 3.50
C SER A 249 20.40 -26.36 4.97
N GLY A 250 21.66 -26.29 5.45
CA GLY A 250 22.08 -26.79 6.74
C GLY A 250 22.21 -28.31 6.81
N ALA A 251 21.97 -29.03 5.68
CA ALA A 251 22.21 -30.44 5.53
C ALA A 251 23.57 -30.66 4.82
N TYR A 252 24.24 -31.76 5.13
CA TYR A 252 25.57 -32.08 4.60
C TYR A 252 25.54 -33.46 3.94
N HIS A 253 26.26 -33.58 2.83
CA HIS A 253 26.56 -34.86 2.20
C HIS A 253 27.54 -35.68 3.06
N GLU A 254 27.69 -36.98 2.76
CA GLU A 254 28.62 -37.86 3.47
C GLU A 254 30.09 -37.40 3.37
N ASP A 255 30.44 -36.68 2.30
CA ASP A 255 31.77 -36.09 2.09
C ASP A 255 32.01 -34.79 2.84
N GLY A 256 31.02 -34.31 3.62
CA GLY A 256 31.07 -33.06 4.39
C GLY A 256 30.76 -31.80 3.59
N THR A 257 30.35 -31.91 2.31
CA THR A 257 29.90 -30.77 1.52
C THR A 257 28.46 -30.39 1.89
N GLU A 258 28.19 -29.08 2.03
CA GLU A 258 26.85 -28.60 2.33
C GLU A 258 25.93 -28.79 1.12
N TYR A 259 24.74 -29.36 1.36
CA TYR A 259 23.70 -29.48 0.34
C TYR A 259 23.06 -28.12 0.07
N LEU A 260 23.19 -27.64 -1.16
CA LEU A 260 22.63 -26.38 -1.59
C LEU A 260 21.26 -26.58 -2.24
N THR A 261 20.29 -25.75 -1.85
CA THR A 261 18.95 -25.75 -2.46
C THR A 261 18.66 -24.43 -3.13
N PRO A 262 17.85 -24.42 -4.20
CA PRO A 262 17.34 -23.16 -4.77
C PRO A 262 16.65 -22.33 -3.68
N TYR A 263 16.82 -21.01 -3.73
CA TYR A 263 16.20 -20.12 -2.73
C TYR A 263 14.68 -20.30 -2.60
N ALA A 264 13.99 -20.73 -3.66
CA ALA A 264 12.56 -21.00 -3.66
C ALA A 264 12.13 -22.12 -2.68
N HIS A 265 13.07 -22.98 -2.28
CA HIS A 265 12.87 -24.03 -1.30
C HIS A 265 13.30 -23.63 0.13
N GLN A 266 13.75 -22.40 0.32
CA GLN A 266 14.13 -21.88 1.63
C GLN A 266 12.91 -21.39 2.39
N GLY A 267 13.01 -21.34 3.73
CA GLY A 267 11.98 -20.75 4.57
C GLY A 267 11.79 -19.25 4.29
N THR A 268 10.57 -18.77 4.47
CA THR A 268 10.20 -17.36 4.23
C THR A 268 11.10 -16.36 4.97
N GLY A 269 11.56 -16.70 6.18
CA GLY A 269 12.48 -15.87 6.96
C GLY A 269 13.82 -15.65 6.26
N THR A 270 14.41 -16.69 5.69
CA THR A 270 15.68 -16.62 4.94
C THR A 270 15.52 -15.79 3.67
N VAL A 271 14.45 -16.03 2.91
CA VAL A 271 14.14 -15.26 1.69
C VAL A 271 13.96 -13.78 2.01
N ASN A 272 13.25 -13.46 3.08
CA ASN A 272 13.04 -12.07 3.51
C ASN A 272 14.36 -11.39 3.93
N THR A 273 15.25 -12.11 4.63
CA THR A 273 16.57 -11.58 4.98
C THR A 273 17.41 -11.28 3.75
N LEU A 274 17.35 -12.12 2.73
CA LEU A 274 18.02 -11.87 1.44
C LEU A 274 17.46 -10.66 0.71
N VAL A 275 16.13 -10.53 0.64
CA VAL A 275 15.47 -9.36 0.04
C VAL A 275 15.96 -8.08 0.72
N LEU A 276 16.00 -8.06 2.06
CA LEU A 276 16.55 -6.94 2.83
C LEU A 276 18.00 -6.64 2.48
N SER A 277 18.83 -7.67 2.40
CA SER A 277 20.25 -7.51 2.06
C SER A 277 20.42 -6.93 0.66
N LEU A 278 19.64 -7.38 -0.31
CA LEU A 278 19.67 -6.86 -1.67
C LEU A 278 19.18 -5.40 -1.74
N LEU A 279 18.11 -5.04 -1.01
CA LEU A 279 17.64 -3.67 -0.92
C LEU A 279 18.70 -2.74 -0.29
N SER A 280 19.38 -3.22 0.75
CA SER A 280 20.49 -2.49 1.36
C SER A 280 21.64 -2.26 0.36
N ILE A 281 22.02 -3.28 -0.42
CA ILE A 281 23.05 -3.18 -1.45
C ILE A 281 22.65 -2.15 -2.53
N ILE A 282 21.41 -2.18 -2.99
CA ILE A 282 20.91 -1.20 -3.97
C ILE A 282 21.05 0.22 -3.44
N ALA A 283 20.65 0.43 -2.19
CA ALA A 283 20.73 1.75 -1.55
C ALA A 283 22.17 2.23 -1.33
N ASP A 284 23.14 1.31 -1.17
CA ASP A 284 24.58 1.64 -1.00
C ASP A 284 25.29 1.97 -2.33
N ILE A 285 24.77 1.51 -3.46
CA ILE A 285 25.44 1.67 -4.78
C ILE A 285 25.27 3.07 -5.37
N LYS A 286 24.16 3.75 -5.08
CA LYS A 286 23.84 5.06 -5.65
C LYS A 286 23.59 6.10 -4.57
N GLU A 287 24.32 7.21 -4.60
CA GLU A 287 24.17 8.33 -3.66
C GLU A 287 22.90 9.16 -3.89
N ASN A 288 22.36 9.20 -5.12
CA ASN A 288 21.20 10.02 -5.49
C ASN A 288 20.07 9.15 -6.04
N VAL A 289 19.36 8.41 -5.15
CA VAL A 289 18.25 7.55 -5.56
C VAL A 289 16.92 8.12 -5.10
N ILE A 290 16.01 8.32 -6.05
CA ILE A 290 14.57 8.44 -5.79
C ILE A 290 14.00 7.03 -5.81
N PHE A 291 13.67 6.52 -4.65
CA PHE A 291 13.21 5.16 -4.46
C PHE A 291 11.68 5.13 -4.40
N ALA A 292 11.05 4.36 -5.26
CA ALA A 292 9.62 4.13 -5.23
C ALA A 292 9.35 2.63 -5.04
N MET A 293 8.54 2.26 -4.06
CA MET A 293 8.24 0.86 -3.74
C MET A 293 6.75 0.66 -3.46
N GLU A 294 6.15 -0.32 -4.13
CA GLU A 294 4.78 -0.72 -3.87
C GLU A 294 4.70 -1.83 -2.83
N GLU A 295 3.77 -1.65 -1.89
CA GLU A 295 3.33 -2.67 -0.94
C GLU A 295 4.48 -3.49 -0.32
N PRO A 296 5.43 -2.83 0.37
CA PRO A 296 6.59 -3.50 0.97
C PRO A 296 6.19 -4.56 2.01
N GLU A 297 4.95 -4.53 2.47
CA GLU A 297 4.39 -5.49 3.42
C GLU A 297 4.15 -6.88 2.86
N ILE A 298 4.02 -7.03 1.56
CA ILE A 298 3.68 -8.33 0.95
C ILE A 298 4.80 -9.33 1.23
N ALA A 299 4.42 -10.47 1.80
CA ALA A 299 5.30 -11.56 2.21
C ALA A 299 6.33 -11.23 3.33
N LEU A 300 6.21 -10.08 4.00
CA LEU A 300 7.12 -9.71 5.08
C LEU A 300 6.40 -9.70 6.45
N PRO A 301 6.98 -10.30 7.52
CA PRO A 301 6.48 -10.13 8.87
C PRO A 301 6.55 -8.66 9.35
N PRO A 302 5.67 -8.19 10.25
CA PRO A 302 5.60 -6.79 10.65
C PRO A 302 6.93 -6.16 11.11
N HIS A 303 7.74 -6.88 11.87
CA HIS A 303 9.05 -6.37 12.34
C HIS A 303 10.05 -6.20 11.20
N ILE A 304 9.94 -7.02 10.14
CA ILE A 304 10.77 -6.91 8.95
C ILE A 304 10.30 -5.74 8.09
N GLN A 305 8.97 -5.52 7.96
CA GLN A 305 8.42 -4.37 7.24
C GLN A 305 9.02 -3.07 7.75
N LYS A 306 9.01 -2.85 9.06
CA LYS A 306 9.61 -1.66 9.69
C LYS A 306 11.09 -1.50 9.34
N ARG A 307 11.86 -2.59 9.42
CA ARG A 307 13.28 -2.55 9.13
C ARG A 307 13.60 -2.24 7.66
N VAL A 308 12.81 -2.78 6.72
CA VAL A 308 12.93 -2.45 5.28
C VAL A 308 12.74 -0.95 5.08
N ILE A 309 11.64 -0.41 5.61
CA ILE A 309 11.29 1.01 5.45
C ILE A 309 12.38 1.90 6.03
N SER A 310 12.80 1.66 7.28
CA SER A 310 13.87 2.44 7.92
C SER A 310 15.16 2.41 7.12
N THR A 311 15.59 1.22 6.63
CA THR A 311 16.83 1.08 5.85
C THR A 311 16.74 1.85 4.53
N VAL A 312 15.61 1.77 3.82
CA VAL A 312 15.43 2.49 2.56
C VAL A 312 15.39 4.01 2.79
N ILE A 313 14.66 4.47 3.82
CA ILE A 313 14.59 5.89 4.19
C ILE A 313 15.97 6.47 4.53
N GLU A 314 16.76 5.74 5.29
CA GLU A 314 18.09 6.19 5.71
C GLU A 314 19.07 6.33 4.55
N LYS A 315 18.99 5.43 3.57
CA LYS A 315 19.98 5.30 2.49
C LYS A 315 19.57 5.98 1.18
N SER A 316 18.31 6.37 1.01
CA SER A 316 17.83 7.03 -0.21
C SER A 316 17.76 8.55 -0.06
N THR A 317 17.91 9.26 -1.16
CA THR A 317 17.70 10.71 -1.22
C THR A 317 16.23 11.05 -1.05
N GLN A 318 15.36 10.27 -1.68
CA GLN A 318 13.91 10.32 -1.52
C GLN A 318 13.34 8.91 -1.53
N ALA A 319 12.42 8.61 -0.61
CA ALA A 319 11.73 7.32 -0.52
C ALA A 319 10.21 7.51 -0.59
N LEU A 320 9.59 6.88 -1.58
CA LEU A 320 8.16 6.91 -1.85
C LEU A 320 7.60 5.50 -1.73
N PHE A 321 6.53 5.32 -0.96
CA PHE A 321 5.91 4.01 -0.75
C PHE A 321 4.42 4.08 -1.02
N THR A 322 3.85 2.98 -1.52
CA THR A 322 2.42 2.71 -1.36
C THR A 322 2.25 1.61 -0.33
N SER A 323 1.26 1.68 0.53
CA SER A 323 1.04 0.64 1.54
C SER A 323 -0.40 0.55 2.00
N HIS A 324 -0.80 -0.68 2.37
CA HIS A 324 -2.01 -1.01 3.10
C HIS A 324 -1.72 -1.50 4.52
N SER A 325 -0.46 -1.50 4.94
CA SER A 325 -0.05 -1.97 6.26
C SER A 325 0.01 -0.83 7.28
N PRO A 326 -0.73 -0.88 8.37
CA PRO A 326 -0.58 0.06 9.48
C PRO A 326 0.87 0.09 10.02
N TYR A 327 1.58 -1.04 9.95
CA TYR A 327 2.96 -1.15 10.42
C TYR A 327 3.97 -0.40 9.54
N VAL A 328 3.69 -0.28 8.25
CA VAL A 328 4.47 0.54 7.32
C VAL A 328 4.14 2.01 7.55
N ILE A 329 2.85 2.35 7.58
CA ILE A 329 2.37 3.73 7.71
C ILE A 329 2.85 4.37 9.00
N GLU A 330 2.92 3.61 10.11
CA GLU A 330 3.39 4.12 11.40
C GLU A 330 4.88 4.53 11.44
N GLU A 331 5.69 4.17 10.43
CA GLU A 331 7.08 4.65 10.30
C GLU A 331 7.18 6.09 9.76
N PHE A 332 6.06 6.64 9.27
CA PHE A 332 5.99 8.01 8.72
C PHE A 332 5.36 8.99 9.69
N LEU A 333 5.72 10.25 9.57
CA LEU A 333 5.03 11.35 10.24
C LEU A 333 3.70 11.66 9.52
N PRO A 334 2.69 12.20 10.19
CA PRO A 334 1.38 12.47 9.59
C PRO A 334 1.42 13.35 8.32
N ASP A 335 2.34 14.29 8.25
CA ASP A 335 2.58 15.16 7.08
C ASP A 335 3.32 14.48 5.93
N GLN A 336 3.90 13.31 6.18
CA GLN A 336 4.51 12.43 5.17
C GLN A 336 3.52 11.39 4.63
N ILE A 337 2.34 11.27 5.23
CA ILE A 337 1.29 10.35 4.79
C ILE A 337 0.37 11.09 3.84
N LEU A 338 0.30 10.65 2.59
CA LEU A 338 -0.54 11.20 1.54
C LEU A 338 -1.75 10.30 1.30
N VAL A 339 -2.92 10.81 1.60
CA VAL A 339 -4.18 10.09 1.37
C VAL A 339 -4.61 10.32 -0.08
N ILE A 340 -4.70 9.22 -0.83
CA ILE A 340 -5.21 9.22 -2.21
C ILE A 340 -6.69 8.91 -2.19
N SER A 341 -7.46 9.79 -2.79
CA SER A 341 -8.89 9.58 -3.04
C SER A 341 -9.21 9.72 -4.52
N LYS A 342 -10.22 8.98 -4.98
CA LYS A 342 -10.70 9.00 -6.35
C LYS A 342 -12.18 9.35 -6.37
N THR A 343 -12.54 10.44 -7.04
CA THR A 343 -13.92 10.88 -7.22
C THR A 343 -14.16 11.15 -8.70
N ASN A 344 -15.13 10.45 -9.29
CA ASN A 344 -15.49 10.60 -10.72
C ASN A 344 -14.27 10.50 -11.66
N GLY A 345 -13.36 9.58 -11.40
CA GLY A 345 -12.14 9.40 -12.20
C GLY A 345 -10.99 10.34 -11.86
N HIS A 346 -11.23 11.42 -11.12
CA HIS A 346 -10.20 12.36 -10.70
C HIS A 346 -9.50 11.86 -9.43
N LEU A 347 -8.17 11.83 -9.47
CA LEU A 347 -7.32 11.51 -8.34
C LEU A 347 -6.93 12.78 -7.61
N THR A 348 -7.06 12.75 -6.29
CA THR A 348 -6.55 13.81 -5.41
C THR A 348 -5.64 13.19 -4.35
N ALA A 349 -4.60 13.92 -3.96
CA ALA A 349 -3.70 13.54 -2.89
C ALA A 349 -3.63 14.68 -1.88
N ALA A 350 -3.90 14.38 -0.63
CA ALA A 350 -3.81 15.35 0.46
C ALA A 350 -2.96 14.78 1.61
N PRO A 351 -2.08 15.59 2.25
CA PRO A 351 -1.38 15.14 3.44
C PRO A 351 -2.39 14.86 4.56
N ALA A 352 -2.20 13.75 5.26
CA ALA A 352 -3.04 13.42 6.41
C ALA A 352 -2.94 14.48 7.50
N GLY A 353 -1.75 14.99 7.76
CA GLY A 353 -1.51 15.96 8.83
C GLY A 353 -1.79 15.38 10.22
N MET A 354 -1.54 16.15 11.26
CA MET A 354 -1.87 15.75 12.63
C MET A 354 -3.38 15.81 12.85
N PRO A 355 -3.98 14.78 13.50
CA PRO A 355 -5.35 14.88 13.97
C PRO A 355 -5.50 16.10 14.90
N PRO A 356 -6.59 16.84 14.80
CA PRO A 356 -6.81 18.02 15.64
C PRO A 356 -6.81 17.62 17.12
N THR A 357 -6.33 18.53 17.97
CA THR A 357 -6.28 18.38 19.44
C THR A 357 -5.36 17.27 19.98
N VAL A 358 -4.73 16.45 19.11
CA VAL A 358 -3.83 15.38 19.53
C VAL A 358 -2.40 15.90 19.63
N LYS A 359 -1.80 15.78 20.82
CA LYS A 359 -0.38 16.10 21.01
C LYS A 359 0.50 14.99 20.43
N MET A 360 1.64 15.36 19.87
CA MET A 360 2.58 14.42 19.22
C MET A 360 2.97 13.24 20.13
N LYS A 361 3.10 13.47 21.45
CA LYS A 361 3.42 12.40 22.41
C LYS A 361 2.28 11.38 22.49
N ALA A 362 1.04 11.82 22.68
CA ALA A 362 -0.15 10.96 22.75
C ALA A 362 -0.37 10.23 21.41
N PHE A 363 -0.13 10.91 20.28
CA PHE A 363 -0.19 10.30 18.96
C PHE A 363 0.78 9.10 18.84
N ARG A 364 2.02 9.28 19.26
CA ARG A 364 3.04 8.21 19.16
C ARG A 364 2.77 7.02 20.09
N GLU A 365 2.26 7.27 21.28
CA GLU A 365 2.10 6.25 22.32
C GLU A 365 0.78 5.46 22.21
N GLU A 366 -0.32 6.12 21.87
CA GLU A 366 -1.65 5.54 22.01
C GLU A 366 -2.45 5.45 20.69
N MET A 367 -2.30 6.43 19.79
CA MET A 367 -3.20 6.61 18.66
C MET A 367 -2.61 6.17 17.31
N ARG A 368 -1.31 6.04 17.19
CA ARG A 368 -0.60 5.88 15.91
C ARG A 368 -1.15 4.73 15.07
N ARG A 369 -1.34 3.57 15.66
CA ARG A 369 -1.83 2.39 14.95
C ARG A 369 -3.28 2.54 14.50
N ARG A 370 -4.17 2.96 15.41
CA ARG A 370 -5.60 3.16 15.10
C ARG A 370 -5.81 4.27 14.09
N PHE A 371 -5.01 5.32 14.18
CA PHE A 371 -4.96 6.38 13.20
C PHE A 371 -4.60 5.84 11.81
N CYS A 372 -3.56 5.00 11.71
CA CYS A 372 -3.18 4.39 10.45
C CYS A 372 -4.30 3.49 9.88
N GLU A 373 -4.96 2.71 10.72
CA GLU A 373 -6.12 1.90 10.30
C GLU A 373 -7.27 2.76 9.75
N SER A 374 -7.58 3.89 10.41
CA SER A 374 -8.63 4.80 9.96
C SER A 374 -8.31 5.48 8.62
N LEU A 375 -7.03 5.69 8.31
CA LEU A 375 -6.62 6.24 7.02
C LEU A 375 -6.87 5.27 5.86
N LEU A 376 -6.82 3.96 6.12
CA LEU A 376 -7.03 2.92 5.11
C LEU A 376 -8.51 2.66 4.80
N ALA A 377 -9.41 2.94 5.75
CA ALA A 377 -10.83 2.71 5.59
C ALA A 377 -11.51 3.79 4.73
N ARG A 378 -12.56 3.42 3.99
CA ARG A 378 -13.40 4.37 3.24
C ARG A 378 -14.23 5.25 4.15
N ARG A 379 -14.67 4.67 5.27
CA ARG A 379 -15.64 5.25 6.21
C ARG A 379 -15.06 5.22 7.60
N VAL A 380 -15.41 6.20 8.39
CA VAL A 380 -14.97 6.28 9.78
C VAL A 380 -16.18 6.43 10.68
N LEU A 381 -16.27 5.61 11.73
CA LEU A 381 -17.23 5.75 12.80
C LEU A 381 -16.51 6.30 14.04
N ILE A 382 -16.83 7.53 14.40
CA ILE A 382 -16.29 8.19 15.60
C ILE A 382 -17.17 7.81 16.78
N THR A 383 -16.57 7.26 17.83
CA THR A 383 -17.20 7.03 19.13
C THR A 383 -16.64 8.00 20.15
N GLU A 384 -17.44 8.43 21.13
CA GLU A 384 -16.98 9.36 22.15
C GLU A 384 -15.86 8.75 23.00
N GLY A 385 -16.03 7.50 23.44
CA GLY A 385 -15.09 6.81 24.31
C GLY A 385 -14.78 5.35 23.91
N ARG A 386 -13.96 4.71 24.76
CA ARG A 386 -13.57 3.30 24.59
C ARG A 386 -14.74 2.35 24.79
N THR A 387 -15.63 2.64 25.72
CA THR A 387 -16.76 1.78 26.05
C THR A 387 -17.74 1.69 24.89
N GLU A 388 -18.07 2.81 24.22
CA GLU A 388 -18.88 2.84 23.01
C GLU A 388 -18.23 2.05 21.90
N TYR A 389 -16.92 2.24 21.67
CA TYR A 389 -16.16 1.47 20.69
C TYR A 389 -16.33 -0.03 20.89
N ASP A 390 -16.12 -0.52 22.12
CA ASP A 390 -16.20 -1.93 22.42
C ASP A 390 -17.65 -2.48 22.30
N VAL A 391 -18.65 -1.73 22.80
CA VAL A 391 -20.07 -2.09 22.72
C VAL A 391 -20.56 -2.19 21.27
N TYR A 392 -20.36 -1.16 20.45
CA TYR A 392 -20.86 -1.14 19.08
C TYR A 392 -20.11 -2.16 18.19
N SER A 393 -18.78 -2.32 18.39
CA SER A 393 -18.00 -3.35 17.68
C SER A 393 -18.51 -4.75 17.99
N THR A 394 -18.81 -5.05 19.26
CA THR A 394 -19.31 -6.35 19.70
C THR A 394 -20.74 -6.59 19.20
N ALA A 395 -21.61 -5.59 19.34
CA ALA A 395 -23.01 -5.68 18.89
C ALA A 395 -23.11 -5.94 17.37
N ALA A 396 -22.35 -5.21 16.55
CA ALA A 396 -22.34 -5.39 15.09
C ALA A 396 -21.86 -6.80 14.69
N LYS A 397 -20.78 -7.31 15.28
CA LYS A 397 -20.31 -8.68 15.05
C LYS A 397 -21.31 -9.74 15.48
N LYS A 398 -22.01 -9.49 16.58
CA LYS A 398 -23.06 -10.39 17.06
C LYS A 398 -24.25 -10.42 16.11
N LEU A 399 -24.77 -9.26 15.68
CA LEU A 399 -25.85 -9.18 14.70
C LEU A 399 -25.50 -9.90 13.40
N GLN A 400 -24.27 -9.72 12.90
CA GLN A 400 -23.80 -10.48 11.72
C GLN A 400 -23.81 -12.00 11.94
N ARG A 401 -23.40 -12.49 13.11
CA ARG A 401 -23.43 -13.93 13.41
C ARG A 401 -24.85 -14.49 13.48
N LEU A 402 -25.80 -13.69 13.98
CA LEU A 402 -27.20 -14.07 14.08
C LEU A 402 -27.92 -13.99 12.72
N HIS A 403 -27.60 -13.01 11.91
CA HIS A 403 -28.25 -12.70 10.63
C HIS A 403 -27.24 -12.44 9.50
N PRO A 404 -26.44 -13.44 9.09
CA PRO A 404 -25.38 -13.23 8.10
C PRO A 404 -25.88 -12.77 6.72
N GLU A 405 -27.18 -12.99 6.43
CA GLU A 405 -27.83 -12.55 5.21
C GLU A 405 -28.39 -11.11 5.26
N ARG A 406 -28.44 -10.50 6.42
CA ARG A 406 -29.09 -9.19 6.65
C ARG A 406 -28.20 -8.16 7.31
N SER A 407 -27.19 -8.58 8.04
CA SER A 407 -26.33 -7.70 8.82
C SER A 407 -24.85 -7.94 8.58
N CYS A 408 -24.07 -6.88 8.55
CA CYS A 408 -22.63 -6.90 8.36
C CYS A 408 -21.93 -6.18 9.51
N SER A 409 -20.79 -6.71 9.93
CA SER A 409 -19.92 -6.00 10.87
C SER A 409 -19.28 -4.77 10.23
N PHE A 410 -18.82 -3.82 11.04
CA PHE A 410 -18.26 -2.57 10.55
C PHE A 410 -17.03 -2.76 9.66
N ASP A 411 -16.21 -3.76 9.95
CA ASP A 411 -15.05 -4.12 9.12
C ASP A 411 -15.46 -4.59 7.71
N LEU A 412 -16.52 -5.39 7.58
CA LEU A 412 -17.07 -5.78 6.27
C LEU A 412 -17.71 -4.60 5.51
N LEU A 413 -18.23 -3.62 6.24
CA LEU A 413 -18.74 -2.38 5.65
C LEU A 413 -17.63 -1.39 5.28
N GLY A 414 -16.35 -1.73 5.52
CA GLY A 414 -15.22 -0.83 5.29
C GLY A 414 -15.22 0.38 6.21
N ILE A 415 -15.73 0.23 7.43
CA ILE A 415 -15.82 1.27 8.46
C ILE A 415 -14.75 1.01 9.52
N ALA A 416 -13.84 1.97 9.71
CA ALA A 416 -12.92 1.97 10.86
C ALA A 416 -13.53 2.73 12.03
N LEU A 417 -13.43 2.15 13.22
CA LEU A 417 -13.88 2.81 14.46
C LEU A 417 -12.74 3.65 15.03
N VAL A 418 -13.05 4.90 15.40
CA VAL A 418 -12.12 5.85 15.98
C VAL A 418 -12.71 6.44 17.27
N GLN A 419 -11.89 6.47 18.30
CA GLN A 419 -12.23 7.01 19.63
C GLN A 419 -11.88 8.50 19.70
N ALA A 420 -12.83 9.36 20.05
CA ALA A 420 -12.58 10.79 20.25
C ALA A 420 -11.92 11.09 21.61
N ASN A 421 -12.12 10.24 22.60
CA ASN A 421 -11.76 10.37 24.02
C ASN A 421 -12.57 11.42 24.80
N THR A 422 -13.15 12.40 24.13
CA THR A 422 -14.07 13.39 24.74
C THR A 422 -15.10 13.84 23.70
N ASP A 423 -16.26 14.30 24.19
CA ASP A 423 -17.33 14.90 23.40
C ASP A 423 -16.84 16.06 22.51
N THR A 424 -16.02 16.94 23.08
CA THR A 424 -15.46 18.12 22.37
C THR A 424 -14.53 17.80 21.22
N GLN A 425 -14.02 16.54 21.11
CA GLN A 425 -13.15 16.10 20.04
C GLN A 425 -13.89 15.43 18.88
N VAL A 426 -15.16 15.09 19.04
CA VAL A 426 -15.96 14.43 17.99
C VAL A 426 -16.05 15.31 16.74
N ALA A 427 -16.46 16.57 16.90
CA ALA A 427 -16.61 17.49 15.77
C ALA A 427 -15.27 17.79 15.05
N PRO A 428 -14.17 18.16 15.74
CA PRO A 428 -12.88 18.36 15.08
C PRO A 428 -12.36 17.13 14.31
N LEU A 429 -12.57 15.93 14.85
CA LEU A 429 -12.21 14.68 14.15
C LEU A 429 -13.13 14.44 12.94
N GLY A 430 -14.41 14.76 13.05
CA GLY A 430 -15.35 14.68 11.94
C GLY A 430 -14.89 15.54 10.75
N GLU A 431 -14.60 16.81 10.98
CA GLU A 431 -14.07 17.71 9.95
C GLU A 431 -12.75 17.22 9.36
N TYR A 432 -11.87 16.68 10.21
CA TYR A 432 -10.58 16.16 9.79
C TYR A 432 -10.73 15.01 8.78
N TYR A 433 -11.58 14.01 9.06
CA TYR A 433 -11.80 12.88 8.16
C TYR A 433 -12.60 13.27 6.90
N LYS A 434 -13.56 14.20 7.01
CA LYS A 434 -14.29 14.74 5.84
C LYS A 434 -13.35 15.43 4.85
N LYS A 435 -12.37 16.21 5.34
CA LYS A 435 -11.33 16.84 4.48
C LYS A 435 -10.50 15.83 3.71
N MET A 436 -10.42 14.58 4.18
CA MET A 436 -9.76 13.47 3.47
C MET A 436 -10.68 12.71 2.52
N GLY A 437 -11.91 13.19 2.29
CA GLY A 437 -12.88 12.55 1.40
C GLY A 437 -13.52 11.28 1.99
N LYS A 438 -13.49 11.11 3.31
CA LYS A 438 -14.11 9.96 3.97
C LYS A 438 -15.56 10.26 4.36
N THR A 439 -16.41 9.24 4.29
CA THR A 439 -17.75 9.31 4.89
C THR A 439 -17.63 9.13 6.40
N VAL A 440 -18.18 10.06 7.17
CA VAL A 440 -18.00 10.13 8.62
C VAL A 440 -19.32 9.90 9.34
N TYR A 441 -19.33 8.90 10.19
CA TYR A 441 -20.37 8.60 11.17
C TYR A 441 -19.90 9.01 12.56
N ALA A 442 -20.81 9.44 13.42
CA ALA A 442 -20.49 9.65 14.83
C ALA A 442 -21.59 9.11 15.73
N ILE A 443 -21.19 8.41 16.80
CA ILE A 443 -22.05 8.01 17.90
C ILE A 443 -21.56 8.74 19.14
N PHE A 444 -22.44 9.49 19.78
CA PHE A 444 -22.10 10.32 20.93
C PHE A 444 -23.26 10.37 21.92
N ASP A 445 -22.91 10.61 23.17
CA ASP A 445 -23.88 10.74 24.25
C ASP A 445 -24.77 11.99 24.07
N LYS A 446 -25.86 12.06 24.80
CA LYS A 446 -26.75 13.23 24.78
C LYS A 446 -25.98 14.48 25.15
N GLN A 447 -26.00 15.48 24.27
CA GLN A 447 -25.23 16.72 24.37
C GLN A 447 -26.12 17.96 24.49
N ASP A 448 -25.51 19.06 24.90
CA ASP A 448 -26.12 20.38 24.80
C ASP A 448 -26.25 20.81 23.33
N ASP A 449 -27.25 21.64 23.02
CA ASP A 449 -27.59 22.07 21.65
C ASP A 449 -26.41 22.66 20.87
N ASP A 450 -25.50 23.37 21.53
CA ASP A 450 -24.33 23.98 20.87
C ASP A 450 -23.27 22.95 20.45
N ILE A 451 -23.05 21.92 21.25
CA ILE A 451 -22.11 20.82 20.93
C ILE A 451 -22.73 19.95 19.87
N ARG A 452 -24.01 19.59 20.03
CA ARG A 452 -24.74 18.77 19.04
C ARG A 452 -24.69 19.38 17.65
N LYS A 453 -25.02 20.66 17.49
CA LYS A 453 -24.98 21.37 16.21
C LYS A 453 -23.59 21.36 15.57
N LYS A 454 -22.52 21.48 16.37
CA LYS A 454 -21.15 21.39 15.86
C LYS A 454 -20.85 19.99 15.31
N ILE A 455 -21.29 18.94 16.00
CA ILE A 455 -21.10 17.55 15.55
C ILE A 455 -21.92 17.31 14.28
N GLU A 456 -23.20 17.71 14.24
CA GLU A 456 -24.08 17.55 13.07
C GLU A 456 -23.52 18.20 11.79
N VAL A 457 -22.82 19.31 11.88
CA VAL A 457 -22.15 19.96 10.75
C VAL A 457 -20.86 19.23 10.36
N ALA A 458 -20.14 18.72 11.35
CA ALA A 458 -18.82 18.13 11.17
C ALA A 458 -18.85 16.71 10.61
N VAL A 459 -19.95 15.96 10.75
CA VAL A 459 -20.08 14.57 10.29
C VAL A 459 -21.19 14.42 9.24
N ASP A 460 -21.22 13.30 8.54
CA ASP A 460 -22.27 13.04 7.54
C ASP A 460 -23.49 12.37 8.17
N TYR A 461 -23.27 11.52 9.18
CA TYR A 461 -24.32 10.75 9.87
C TYR A 461 -24.12 10.81 11.38
N PRO A 462 -24.77 11.77 12.07
CA PRO A 462 -24.73 11.87 13.53
C PRO A 462 -25.79 10.97 14.18
N TYR A 463 -25.41 10.23 15.24
CA TYR A 463 -26.29 9.42 16.06
C TYR A 463 -26.13 9.82 17.53
N GLU A 464 -27.05 10.63 18.04
CA GLU A 464 -27.08 11.06 19.44
C GLU A 464 -27.79 10.02 20.29
N ALA A 465 -27.17 9.59 21.39
CA ALA A 465 -27.77 8.67 22.33
C ALA A 465 -28.89 9.40 23.15
N THR A 466 -29.83 8.61 23.66
CA THR A 466 -30.94 9.12 24.47
C THR A 466 -30.51 9.53 25.90
N GLU A 467 -29.37 9.00 26.34
CA GLU A 467 -28.82 9.14 27.69
C GLU A 467 -27.46 9.85 27.68
N HIS A 468 -27.01 10.30 28.87
CA HIS A 468 -25.72 10.99 29.04
C HIS A 468 -24.52 10.03 29.22
N GLY A 469 -24.64 8.78 28.87
CA GLY A 469 -23.57 7.79 28.93
C GLY A 469 -24.03 6.44 28.38
N ILE A 470 -23.13 5.77 27.69
CA ILE A 470 -23.40 4.45 27.11
C ILE A 470 -23.80 3.41 28.16
N GLU A 471 -23.29 3.53 29.38
CA GLU A 471 -23.68 2.65 30.48
C GLU A 471 -25.19 2.77 30.76
N ASP A 472 -25.75 3.96 30.74
CA ASP A 472 -27.18 4.18 30.96
C ASP A 472 -28.02 3.71 29.76
N VAL A 473 -27.54 3.91 28.53
CA VAL A 473 -28.16 3.39 27.31
C VAL A 473 -28.30 1.86 27.38
N VAL A 474 -27.20 1.18 27.72
CA VAL A 474 -27.18 -0.29 27.79
C VAL A 474 -28.01 -0.79 28.95
N LEU A 475 -27.81 -0.26 30.17
CA LEU A 475 -28.48 -0.77 31.37
C LEU A 475 -30.01 -0.53 31.39
N LYS A 476 -30.47 0.53 30.74
CA LYS A 476 -31.90 0.80 30.59
C LYS A 476 -32.53 0.04 29.41
N GLY A 477 -31.73 -0.19 28.38
CA GLY A 477 -32.20 -0.87 27.18
C GLY A 477 -32.18 -2.40 27.26
N VAL A 478 -31.34 -2.98 28.13
CA VAL A 478 -31.29 -4.44 28.35
C VAL A 478 -32.46 -4.90 29.22
N ASN A 479 -33.08 -6.02 28.86
CA ASN A 479 -34.12 -6.63 29.66
C ASN A 479 -33.63 -6.95 31.09
N GLN A 480 -34.47 -6.66 32.10
CA GLN A 480 -34.17 -6.89 33.50
C GLN A 480 -33.73 -8.34 33.78
N GLU A 481 -34.39 -9.29 33.14
CA GLU A 481 -34.09 -10.72 33.34
C GLU A 481 -32.69 -11.08 32.82
N ALA A 482 -32.30 -10.55 31.64
CA ALA A 482 -30.96 -10.74 31.08
C ALA A 482 -29.88 -10.06 31.95
N LEU A 483 -30.16 -8.85 32.43
CA LEU A 483 -29.26 -8.12 33.33
C LEU A 483 -29.04 -8.87 34.64
N LEU A 484 -30.12 -9.42 35.23
CA LEU A 484 -30.03 -10.23 36.45
C LEU A 484 -29.25 -11.54 36.22
N LYS A 485 -29.55 -12.27 35.14
CA LYS A 485 -28.82 -13.48 34.77
C LYS A 485 -27.33 -13.25 34.61
N TYR A 486 -26.96 -12.17 33.91
CA TYR A 486 -25.56 -11.78 33.75
C TYR A 486 -24.92 -11.45 35.10
N GLY A 487 -25.59 -10.63 35.94
CA GLY A 487 -25.10 -10.31 37.27
C GLY A 487 -24.92 -11.53 38.18
N LEU A 488 -25.83 -12.51 38.14
CA LEU A 488 -25.68 -13.76 38.87
C LEU A 488 -24.50 -14.59 38.37
N LYS A 489 -24.28 -14.64 37.04
CA LYS A 489 -23.11 -15.29 36.43
C LYS A 489 -21.83 -14.71 36.95
N LEU A 490 -21.69 -13.36 36.99
CA LEU A 490 -20.48 -12.71 37.53
C LEU A 490 -20.18 -13.11 38.99
N VAL A 491 -21.23 -13.37 39.80
CA VAL A 491 -21.07 -13.84 41.17
C VAL A 491 -20.66 -15.31 41.23
N GLU A 492 -21.28 -16.16 40.41
CA GLU A 492 -20.93 -17.58 40.30
C GLU A 492 -19.50 -17.81 39.83
N ASP A 493 -19.05 -17.01 38.83
CA ASP A 493 -17.71 -17.09 38.25
C ASP A 493 -16.63 -16.43 39.14
N ASN A 494 -16.99 -15.88 40.30
CA ASN A 494 -16.13 -15.09 41.20
C ASN A 494 -15.52 -13.84 40.55
N GLU A 495 -16.18 -13.28 39.57
CA GLU A 495 -15.76 -12.03 38.88
C GLU A 495 -16.30 -10.76 39.53
N TRP A 496 -17.22 -10.89 40.52
CA TRP A 496 -17.76 -9.77 41.26
C TRP A 496 -16.72 -9.20 42.22
N PRO A 497 -16.37 -7.89 42.12
CA PRO A 497 -15.34 -7.29 42.96
C PRO A 497 -15.77 -7.17 44.43
N SER A 498 -15.03 -7.80 45.33
CA SER A 498 -15.35 -7.84 46.77
C SER A 498 -15.29 -6.48 47.47
N HIS A 499 -14.64 -5.49 46.88
CA HIS A 499 -14.47 -4.15 47.42
C HIS A 499 -15.53 -3.13 46.97
N LEU A 500 -16.46 -3.54 46.06
CA LEU A 500 -17.59 -2.67 45.72
C LEU A 500 -18.51 -2.48 46.93
N SER A 501 -18.88 -1.22 47.18
CA SER A 501 -19.77 -0.84 48.29
C SER A 501 -21.25 -1.28 48.06
N THR A 502 -21.57 -1.72 46.85
CA THR A 502 -22.90 -2.22 46.48
C THR A 502 -23.01 -3.71 46.77
N GLU A 503 -24.18 -4.13 47.21
CA GLU A 503 -24.49 -5.57 47.39
C GLU A 503 -24.39 -6.32 46.06
N ALA A 504 -23.81 -7.52 46.06
CA ALA A 504 -23.73 -8.36 44.85
C ALA A 504 -25.13 -8.69 44.32
N PRO A 505 -25.27 -8.86 42.98
CA PRO A 505 -26.54 -9.33 42.38
C PRO A 505 -27.01 -10.63 42.99
N ARG A 506 -28.32 -10.72 43.29
CA ARG A 506 -28.95 -11.94 43.82
C ARG A 506 -30.37 -12.14 43.26
N ALA A 507 -30.84 -13.36 43.26
CA ALA A 507 -32.17 -13.68 42.78
C ALA A 507 -33.25 -12.86 43.53
N GLY A 508 -34.23 -12.33 42.79
CA GLY A 508 -35.32 -11.51 43.32
C GLY A 508 -34.93 -10.06 43.65
N MET A 509 -33.77 -9.57 43.22
CA MET A 509 -33.41 -8.14 43.40
C MET A 509 -34.32 -7.28 42.54
N GLU A 510 -34.87 -6.21 43.14
CA GLU A 510 -35.68 -5.22 42.42
C GLU A 510 -34.86 -4.48 41.36
N PHE A 511 -35.50 -4.10 40.24
CA PHE A 511 -34.83 -3.51 39.09
C PHE A 511 -34.02 -2.28 39.45
N GLU A 512 -34.57 -1.34 40.19
CA GLU A 512 -33.84 -0.13 40.57
C GLU A 512 -32.55 -0.40 41.36
N LYS A 513 -32.60 -1.40 42.23
CA LYS A 513 -31.45 -1.82 43.02
C LYS A 513 -30.44 -2.57 42.15
N LEU A 514 -30.88 -3.47 41.27
CA LEU A 514 -30.04 -4.14 40.28
C LEU A 514 -29.35 -3.15 39.37
N TYR A 515 -30.09 -2.20 38.81
CA TYR A 515 -29.55 -1.14 37.96
C TYR A 515 -28.42 -0.37 38.65
N LYS A 516 -28.64 0.13 39.88
CA LYS A 516 -27.62 0.86 40.65
C LYS A 516 -26.38 -0.02 40.91
N THR A 517 -26.60 -1.28 41.24
CA THR A 517 -25.56 -2.24 41.51
C THR A 517 -24.72 -2.52 40.25
N MET A 518 -25.36 -2.83 39.12
CA MET A 518 -24.67 -3.06 37.85
C MET A 518 -24.00 -1.81 37.31
N LYS A 519 -24.63 -0.62 37.50
CA LYS A 519 -23.99 0.66 37.12
C LYS A 519 -22.70 0.89 37.90
N ALA A 520 -22.67 0.59 39.20
CA ALA A 520 -21.47 0.69 40.02
C ALA A 520 -20.38 -0.31 39.53
N PHE A 521 -20.77 -1.52 39.15
CA PHE A 521 -19.88 -2.51 38.60
C PHE A 521 -19.26 -2.04 37.28
N PHE A 522 -20.06 -1.60 36.29
CA PHE A 522 -19.54 -1.13 34.99
C PHE A 522 -18.71 0.15 35.12
N LYS A 523 -19.04 1.03 36.05
CA LYS A 523 -18.21 2.19 36.35
C LYS A 523 -16.84 1.79 36.92
N HIS A 524 -16.80 0.75 37.75
CA HIS A 524 -15.55 0.20 38.27
C HIS A 524 -14.73 -0.49 37.15
N LYS A 525 -15.39 -1.19 36.25
CA LYS A 525 -14.83 -1.90 35.12
C LYS A 525 -14.77 -1.06 33.82
N LYS A 526 -14.82 0.27 33.95
CA LYS A 526 -14.79 1.16 32.78
C LYS A 526 -13.52 0.96 31.98
N GLY A 527 -13.69 0.66 30.67
CA GLY A 527 -12.58 0.39 29.74
C GLY A 527 -12.07 -1.04 29.69
N ASP A 528 -12.56 -1.94 30.58
CA ASP A 528 -12.16 -3.37 30.61
C ASP A 528 -12.98 -4.24 29.63
N GLY A 529 -13.93 -3.65 28.88
CA GLY A 529 -14.79 -4.38 27.95
C GLY A 529 -16.02 -5.06 28.60
N ALA A 530 -16.23 -4.95 29.92
CA ALA A 530 -17.30 -5.63 30.65
C ALA A 530 -18.71 -5.30 30.11
N LEU A 531 -18.95 -4.07 29.63
CA LEU A 531 -20.24 -3.71 29.05
C LEU A 531 -20.48 -4.40 27.68
N ALA A 532 -19.41 -4.61 26.90
CA ALA A 532 -19.48 -5.36 25.67
C ALA A 532 -19.72 -6.87 25.94
N GLU A 533 -19.23 -7.41 27.05
CA GLU A 533 -19.52 -8.80 27.46
C GLU A 533 -21.01 -8.97 27.80
N LEU A 534 -21.66 -7.98 28.44
CA LEU A 534 -23.09 -8.00 28.65
C LEU A 534 -23.86 -8.03 27.31
N ILE A 535 -23.45 -7.23 26.32
CA ILE A 535 -24.05 -7.27 24.97
C ILE A 535 -23.86 -8.63 24.31
N GLU A 536 -22.69 -9.24 24.45
CA GLU A 536 -22.44 -10.58 23.93
C GLU A 536 -23.31 -11.63 24.63
N TYR A 537 -23.58 -11.47 25.92
CA TYR A 537 -24.39 -12.39 26.71
C TYR A 537 -25.90 -12.33 26.36
N CYS A 538 -26.45 -11.14 26.06
CA CYS A 538 -27.85 -10.93 25.71
C CYS A 538 -28.25 -11.73 24.46
N SER A 539 -29.49 -12.21 24.37
CA SER A 539 -30.11 -12.56 23.09
C SER A 539 -30.39 -11.31 22.26
N GLU A 540 -30.73 -11.46 20.98
CA GLU A 540 -31.04 -10.32 20.12
C GLU A 540 -32.16 -9.44 20.66
N SER A 541 -33.25 -10.06 21.12
CA SER A 541 -34.41 -9.36 21.69
C SER A 541 -34.15 -8.73 23.07
N GLU A 542 -33.02 -9.05 23.69
CA GLU A 542 -32.58 -8.47 24.95
C GLU A 542 -31.57 -7.36 24.79
N MET A 543 -31.03 -7.15 23.58
CA MET A 543 -30.11 -6.04 23.30
C MET A 543 -30.85 -4.68 23.29
N PRO A 544 -30.16 -3.58 23.66
CA PRO A 544 -30.74 -2.25 23.61
C PRO A 544 -31.17 -1.86 22.19
N GLU A 545 -32.43 -1.45 22.03
CA GLU A 545 -33.02 -1.07 20.75
C GLU A 545 -32.23 0.04 20.06
N PHE A 546 -31.82 1.07 20.80
CA PHE A 546 -31.01 2.16 20.26
C PHE A 546 -29.71 1.68 19.60
N ILE A 547 -29.02 0.67 20.17
CA ILE A 547 -27.77 0.14 19.62
C ILE A 547 -28.04 -0.61 18.32
N THR A 548 -29.06 -1.47 18.31
CA THR A 548 -29.44 -2.27 17.15
C THR A 548 -29.95 -1.39 16.00
N GLU A 549 -30.80 -0.42 16.29
CA GLU A 549 -31.30 0.54 15.31
C GLU A 549 -30.19 1.41 14.70
N THR A 550 -29.26 1.89 15.54
CA THR A 550 -28.11 2.66 15.05
C THR A 550 -27.24 1.85 14.10
N ILE A 551 -26.95 0.57 14.43
CA ILE A 551 -26.19 -0.31 13.54
C ILE A 551 -26.92 -0.52 12.23
N PHE A 552 -28.22 -0.82 12.23
CA PHE A 552 -29.01 -0.99 11.01
C PHE A 552 -29.12 0.31 10.19
N ALA A 553 -29.21 1.47 10.85
CA ALA A 553 -29.20 2.76 10.15
C ALA A 553 -27.87 3.02 9.43
N ILE A 554 -26.74 2.69 10.06
CA ILE A 554 -25.41 2.76 9.44
C ILE A 554 -25.33 1.82 8.27
N GLU A 555 -25.71 0.56 8.40
CA GLU A 555 -25.73 -0.44 7.32
C GLU A 555 -26.58 0.05 6.13
N LYS A 556 -27.79 0.50 6.38
CA LYS A 556 -28.69 1.03 5.35
C LYS A 556 -28.08 2.22 4.60
N SER A 557 -27.41 3.11 5.29
CA SER A 557 -26.74 4.25 4.66
C SER A 557 -25.62 3.82 3.73
N VAL A 558 -24.83 2.80 4.12
CA VAL A 558 -23.76 2.24 3.28
C VAL A 558 -24.31 1.63 2.00
N TYR A 559 -25.41 0.87 2.08
CA TYR A 559 -26.02 0.26 0.90
C TYR A 559 -26.69 1.31 -0.02
N SER A 560 -27.29 2.35 0.53
CA SER A 560 -27.89 3.43 -0.27
C SER A 560 -26.84 4.22 -1.06
N LEU A 561 -25.64 4.40 -0.54
CA LEU A 561 -24.52 5.04 -1.23
C LEU A 561 -23.95 4.20 -2.39
N GLN A 562 -24.16 2.88 -2.39
CA GLN A 562 -23.72 1.98 -3.47
C GLN A 562 -24.70 1.93 -4.65
N THR A 563 -25.96 2.28 -4.44
CA THR A 563 -27.03 2.17 -5.44
C THR A 563 -27.30 3.43 -6.25
N VAL A 564 -26.56 4.52 -6.04
CA VAL A 564 -26.68 5.72 -6.88
C VAL A 564 -25.84 5.51 -8.15
N PRO A 565 -26.46 5.32 -9.35
CA PRO A 565 -25.73 5.36 -10.60
C PRO A 565 -25.15 6.78 -10.74
N VAL A 566 -23.86 6.89 -11.00
CA VAL A 566 -23.24 8.16 -11.38
C VAL A 566 -23.88 8.59 -12.69
N MET A 567 -24.85 9.46 -12.63
CA MET A 567 -25.35 10.18 -13.82
C MET A 567 -24.21 11.12 -14.22
N ILE A 568 -23.57 10.82 -15.32
CA ILE A 568 -22.65 11.73 -16.00
C ILE A 568 -23.53 12.85 -16.55
N GLU A 569 -23.62 13.97 -15.85
CA GLU A 569 -24.11 15.21 -16.46
C GLU A 569 -23.04 15.67 -17.44
N GLY A 570 -23.30 15.35 -18.71
CA GLY A 570 -22.57 15.96 -19.82
C GLY A 570 -22.98 17.42 -19.90
N GLU A 571 -22.12 18.32 -19.51
CA GLU A 571 -22.19 19.70 -19.99
C GLU A 571 -21.46 19.79 -21.33
N VAL A 572 -22.22 20.29 -22.28
CA VAL A 572 -21.89 20.61 -23.68
C VAL A 572 -20.80 21.68 -23.80
#